data_b3283c8df5c5ec38b488273ae96f39c6
#
_entry.id   b3283c8df5c5ec38b488273ae96f39c6
#
_cell.length_a   1.000
_cell.length_b   1.000
_cell.length_c   1.000
_cell.angle_alpha   90.00
_cell.angle_beta   90.00
_cell.angle_gamma   90.00
#
_symmetry.space_group_name_H-M   'P 1'
#
loop_
_entity.id
_entity.type
_entity.pdbx_description
1 polymer ?
#
loop_
_entity_poly.entity_id
_entity_poly.type
_entity_poly.pdbx_seq_one_letter_code
_entity_poly.pdbx_strand_id
1 'polypeptide(L)'
;MIKKPLVILISVDGFKWGYQFKTSTPNIDFIKENGVEAFPGMIPVFPTVTMPNHNSIATGLYPAWHGIIANSFVDPSDPSFPRFNVSWADPRWWHGEPLWETVVRNGLRAGTYLWPGSEVVRGHWTCPQEYCARLANSSLAFEDRIDSILKFVDMPVSKRPSFIAVYFDNPDHAGHASGPDSQELTDAVSNIDKMVGRLLDGLEARGILNDVHIIMVSDHGMVTSCESKVIYLEDLAPWIRIPDEWYDWVGAVVALRPPRGFDAKHIVKKMNEGLQSGRVNNGQFLKVFLKEDLPERLHFSHGKFGQPIIGLASESYTVKLGRSTNSSCGGFHGYDNAYSSMRSVFFAHGPRFPKRKVASFPNVEIYNIITTIIGIRGAPNNGTLSFARDILI
;
A
#
# COMPACT_ATOMS: atom_id res chain seq x y z
N MET A 1 17.07 17.26 23.30
CA MET A 1 17.02 15.80 23.57
C MET A 1 15.56 15.37 23.75
N ILE A 2 15.06 14.49 22.91
CA ILE A 2 13.69 13.96 22.99
C ILE A 2 13.66 12.90 24.12
N LYS A 3 12.87 13.15 25.17
CA LYS A 3 12.78 12.24 26.34
C LYS A 3 12.03 10.93 26.06
N LYS A 4 11.25 10.86 24.95
CA LYS A 4 10.52 9.66 24.51
C LYS A 4 10.80 9.46 23.02
N PRO A 5 10.93 8.21 22.53
CA PRO A 5 11.12 7.96 21.10
C PRO A 5 10.02 8.63 20.28
N LEU A 6 10.41 9.28 19.20
CA LEU A 6 9.51 9.82 18.18
C LEU A 6 9.78 9.10 16.87
N VAL A 7 8.74 8.53 16.26
CA VAL A 7 8.79 7.91 14.95
C VAL A 7 7.92 8.71 13.98
N ILE A 8 8.49 9.11 12.86
CA ILE A 8 7.80 9.71 11.73
C ILE A 8 7.79 8.69 10.60
N LEU A 9 6.61 8.20 10.25
CA LEU A 9 6.38 7.29 9.15
C LEU A 9 5.84 8.08 7.95
N ILE A 10 6.60 8.10 6.88
CA ILE A 10 6.27 8.78 5.62
C ILE A 10 5.90 7.72 4.60
N SER A 11 4.68 7.72 4.08
CA SER A 11 4.30 6.91 2.94
C SER A 11 4.21 7.76 1.68
N VAL A 12 4.83 7.27 0.62
CA VAL A 12 4.88 7.91 -0.69
C VAL A 12 4.30 6.93 -1.70
N ASP A 13 3.05 7.17 -2.11
CA ASP A 13 2.28 6.25 -2.94
C ASP A 13 2.95 5.95 -4.28
N GLY A 14 3.01 4.66 -4.64
CA GLY A 14 3.54 4.22 -5.93
C GLY A 14 5.03 4.45 -6.15
N PHE A 15 5.80 4.77 -5.08
CA PHE A 15 7.24 4.98 -5.20
C PHE A 15 7.95 3.63 -5.36
N LYS A 16 8.04 3.18 -6.61
CA LYS A 16 8.76 1.95 -6.99
C LYS A 16 10.22 2.04 -6.57
N TRP A 17 10.74 0.94 -6.03
CA TRP A 17 12.18 0.85 -5.80
C TRP A 17 12.94 1.02 -7.13
N GLY A 18 13.88 1.95 -7.13
CA GLY A 18 14.60 2.38 -8.32
C GLY A 18 14.24 3.81 -8.79
N TYR A 19 13.11 4.37 -8.37
CA TYR A 19 12.75 5.75 -8.74
C TYR A 19 13.72 6.80 -8.18
N GLN A 20 14.35 6.51 -7.04
CA GLN A 20 15.42 7.35 -6.47
C GLN A 20 16.65 7.50 -7.38
N PHE A 21 16.74 6.73 -8.47
CA PHE A 21 17.81 6.83 -9.46
C PHE A 21 17.41 7.58 -10.74
N LYS A 22 16.14 8.00 -10.86
CA LYS A 22 15.64 8.72 -12.05
C LYS A 22 16.08 10.18 -12.09
N THR A 23 16.33 10.76 -10.92
CA THR A 23 16.78 12.14 -10.74
C THR A 23 17.67 12.26 -9.51
N SER A 24 18.25 13.42 -9.28
CA SER A 24 18.99 13.68 -8.03
C SER A 24 18.02 13.73 -6.85
N THR A 25 18.29 12.93 -5.83
CA THR A 25 17.47 12.81 -4.62
C THR A 25 18.34 12.92 -3.35
N PRO A 26 19.05 14.06 -3.14
CA PRO A 26 20.05 14.16 -2.07
C PRO A 26 19.48 13.99 -0.67
N ASN A 27 18.21 14.34 -0.46
CA ASN A 27 17.57 14.25 0.85
C ASN A 27 17.11 12.80 1.16
N ILE A 28 16.60 12.09 0.16
CA ILE A 28 16.30 10.65 0.27
C ILE A 28 17.61 9.87 0.43
N ASP A 29 18.65 10.24 -0.31
CA ASP A 29 19.98 9.64 -0.19
C ASP A 29 20.57 9.85 1.22
N PHE A 30 20.35 11.01 1.84
CA PHE A 30 20.75 11.23 3.23
C PHE A 30 20.12 10.20 4.18
N ILE A 31 18.81 9.96 4.09
CA ILE A 31 18.11 8.95 4.93
C ILE A 31 18.71 7.57 4.69
N LYS A 32 18.86 7.18 3.43
CA LYS A 32 19.35 5.88 2.99
C LYS A 32 20.80 5.61 3.43
N GLU A 33 21.69 6.58 3.25
CA GLU A 33 23.12 6.45 3.53
C GLU A 33 23.46 6.57 5.01
N ASN A 34 22.60 7.26 5.78
CA ASN A 34 22.76 7.41 7.22
C ASN A 34 21.86 6.49 8.05
N GLY A 35 21.37 5.40 7.45
CA GLY A 35 20.48 4.47 8.11
C GLY A 35 20.32 3.14 7.39
N VAL A 36 19.12 2.62 7.31
CA VAL A 36 18.82 1.30 6.73
C VAL A 36 18.08 1.45 5.40
N GLU A 37 18.53 0.71 4.40
CA GLU A 37 17.86 0.53 3.12
C GLU A 37 17.47 -0.95 2.91
N ALA A 38 16.23 -1.23 2.54
CA ALA A 38 15.87 -2.54 1.97
C ALA A 38 16.37 -2.63 0.51
N PHE A 39 17.19 -3.62 0.20
CA PHE A 39 17.80 -3.80 -1.11
C PHE A 39 17.57 -5.22 -1.64
N PRO A 40 16.98 -5.35 -2.85
CA PRO A 40 16.40 -4.35 -3.72
C PRO A 40 14.91 -4.08 -3.44
N GLY A 41 14.64 -3.14 -2.52
CA GLY A 41 13.28 -2.72 -2.15
C GLY A 41 12.55 -3.62 -1.16
N MET A 42 11.44 -3.13 -0.64
CA MET A 42 10.52 -3.83 0.25
C MET A 42 9.47 -4.61 -0.57
N ILE A 43 8.96 -5.70 -0.04
CA ILE A 43 7.96 -6.54 -0.69
C ILE A 43 6.56 -6.08 -0.25
N PRO A 44 5.73 -5.54 -1.16
CA PRO A 44 4.33 -5.24 -0.83
C PRO A 44 3.52 -6.52 -0.63
N VAL A 45 2.39 -6.43 0.06
CA VAL A 45 1.43 -7.53 0.11
C VAL A 45 0.67 -7.65 -1.21
N PHE A 46 0.09 -8.82 -1.48
CA PHE A 46 -0.80 -9.04 -2.60
C PHE A 46 -2.28 -8.76 -2.21
N PRO A 47 -3.07 -8.08 -3.08
CA PRO A 47 -2.68 -7.43 -4.32
C PRO A 47 -1.86 -6.15 -4.06
N THR A 48 -0.97 -5.80 -4.98
CA THR A 48 -0.07 -4.66 -4.84
C THR A 48 -0.78 -3.34 -5.19
N VAL A 49 -1.80 -3.01 -4.38
CA VAL A 49 -2.64 -1.81 -4.51
C VAL A 49 -2.68 -1.01 -3.20
N THR A 50 -3.04 0.25 -3.29
CA THR A 50 -2.92 1.27 -2.25
C THR A 50 -3.52 0.89 -0.90
N MET A 51 -4.84 0.64 -0.85
CA MET A 51 -5.55 0.46 0.43
C MET A 51 -5.11 -0.81 1.18
N PRO A 52 -4.99 -2.00 0.55
CA PRO A 52 -4.43 -3.18 1.21
C PRO A 52 -3.04 -2.96 1.78
N ASN A 53 -2.13 -2.32 1.02
CA ASN A 53 -0.74 -2.16 1.44
C ASN A 53 -0.58 -1.15 2.58
N HIS A 54 -1.26 0.00 2.52
CA HIS A 54 -1.25 0.97 3.63
C HIS A 54 -1.81 0.37 4.92
N ASN A 55 -2.87 -0.47 4.81
CA ASN A 55 -3.40 -1.13 5.99
C ASN A 55 -2.49 -2.24 6.50
N SER A 56 -1.79 -2.97 5.62
CA SER A 56 -0.77 -3.95 6.03
C SER A 56 0.41 -3.29 6.75
N ILE A 57 0.92 -2.17 6.26
CA ILE A 57 1.96 -1.38 6.93
C ILE A 57 1.49 -0.92 8.32
N ALA A 58 0.24 -0.46 8.42
CA ALA A 58 -0.31 0.07 9.65
C ALA A 58 -0.66 -0.99 10.70
N THR A 59 -0.98 -2.23 10.30
CA THR A 59 -1.46 -3.28 11.22
C THR A 59 -0.51 -4.46 11.38
N GLY A 60 0.46 -4.61 10.48
CA GLY A 60 1.32 -5.80 10.40
C GLY A 60 0.57 -7.05 9.92
N LEU A 61 -0.62 -6.92 9.34
CA LEU A 61 -1.45 -8.04 8.89
C LEU A 61 -1.48 -8.11 7.35
N TYR A 62 -1.65 -9.32 6.80
CA TYR A 62 -1.98 -9.48 5.38
C TYR A 62 -3.44 -9.12 5.09
N PRO A 63 -3.80 -8.79 3.83
CA PRO A 63 -5.16 -8.40 3.43
C PRO A 63 -6.26 -9.37 3.84
N ALA A 64 -5.99 -10.67 3.80
CA ALA A 64 -6.93 -11.70 4.23
C ALA A 64 -7.28 -11.62 5.74
N TRP A 65 -6.41 -11.05 6.57
CA TRP A 65 -6.61 -10.89 8.02
C TRP A 65 -7.15 -9.52 8.40
N HIS A 66 -6.66 -8.44 7.78
CA HIS A 66 -7.16 -7.10 8.11
C HIS A 66 -8.41 -6.69 7.33
N GLY A 67 -8.84 -7.47 6.33
CA GLY A 67 -10.11 -7.31 5.63
C GLY A 67 -10.10 -6.38 4.41
N ILE A 68 -9.11 -5.50 4.25
CA ILE A 68 -9.01 -4.60 3.10
C ILE A 68 -8.28 -5.32 1.97
N ILE A 69 -9.03 -5.88 1.03
CA ILE A 69 -8.53 -6.81 0.01
C ILE A 69 -8.29 -6.16 -1.37
N ALA A 70 -8.83 -4.97 -1.58
CA ALA A 70 -8.69 -4.17 -2.81
C ALA A 70 -9.05 -2.70 -2.52
N ASN A 71 -8.90 -1.81 -3.52
CA ASN A 71 -9.38 -0.44 -3.42
C ASN A 71 -10.91 -0.32 -3.56
N SER A 72 -11.58 -1.36 -4.07
CA SER A 72 -13.05 -1.46 -4.17
C SER A 72 -13.48 -2.92 -4.14
N PHE A 73 -14.40 -3.27 -3.26
CA PHE A 73 -14.98 -4.64 -3.16
C PHE A 73 -16.30 -4.60 -2.38
N VAL A 74 -17.07 -5.69 -2.43
CA VAL A 74 -18.35 -5.82 -1.73
C VAL A 74 -18.23 -6.76 -0.52
N ASP A 75 -19.08 -6.56 0.49
CA ASP A 75 -19.25 -7.54 1.57
C ASP A 75 -20.11 -8.72 1.05
N PRO A 76 -19.57 -9.93 0.95
CA PRO A 76 -20.34 -11.08 0.45
C PRO A 76 -21.47 -11.52 1.38
N SER A 77 -21.46 -11.09 2.64
CA SER A 77 -22.53 -11.39 3.60
C SER A 77 -23.66 -10.36 3.57
N ASP A 78 -23.40 -9.19 3.00
CA ASP A 78 -24.37 -8.09 2.83
C ASP A 78 -24.14 -7.38 1.49
N PRO A 79 -24.48 -8.01 0.35
CA PRO A 79 -24.26 -7.43 -0.97
C PRO A 79 -25.04 -6.14 -1.24
N SER A 80 -26.03 -5.81 -0.42
CA SER A 80 -26.80 -4.56 -0.50
C SER A 80 -26.07 -3.38 0.15
N PHE A 81 -25.09 -3.65 1.01
CA PHE A 81 -24.27 -2.62 1.63
C PHE A 81 -23.36 -1.93 0.59
N PRO A 82 -23.20 -0.61 0.64
CA PRO A 82 -22.35 0.09 -0.33
C PRO A 82 -20.92 -0.49 -0.35
N ARG A 83 -20.34 -0.55 -1.56
CA ARG A 83 -18.98 -1.04 -1.76
C ARG A 83 -17.96 -0.29 -0.90
N PHE A 84 -16.84 -0.95 -0.60
CA PHE A 84 -15.78 -0.38 0.23
C PHE A 84 -15.34 1.03 -0.21
N ASN A 85 -15.10 1.26 -1.50
CA ASN A 85 -14.69 2.58 -2.02
C ASN A 85 -15.72 3.72 -1.80
N VAL A 86 -16.97 3.39 -1.51
CA VAL A 86 -18.05 4.36 -1.21
C VAL A 86 -18.26 4.50 0.29
N SER A 87 -18.11 3.39 1.03
CA SER A 87 -18.39 3.30 2.47
C SER A 87 -17.13 3.02 3.31
N TRP A 88 -15.97 3.35 2.80
CA TRP A 88 -14.68 3.02 3.40
C TRP A 88 -14.50 3.55 4.84
N ALA A 89 -15.20 4.60 5.21
CA ALA A 89 -15.20 5.13 6.58
C ALA A 89 -15.96 4.24 7.60
N ASP A 90 -16.73 3.23 7.14
CA ASP A 90 -17.43 2.31 8.04
C ASP A 90 -16.42 1.34 8.69
N PRO A 91 -16.39 1.25 10.04
CA PRO A 91 -15.44 0.39 10.75
C PRO A 91 -15.62 -1.11 10.49
N ARG A 92 -16.74 -1.55 9.89
CA ARG A 92 -16.97 -2.98 9.54
C ARG A 92 -15.91 -3.57 8.60
N TRP A 93 -15.27 -2.70 7.80
CA TRP A 93 -14.27 -3.13 6.83
C TRP A 93 -12.92 -3.40 7.46
N TRP A 94 -12.57 -2.67 8.52
CA TRP A 94 -11.24 -2.56 9.06
C TRP A 94 -11.03 -3.52 10.22
N HIS A 95 -10.33 -4.62 9.97
CA HIS A 95 -9.92 -5.55 11.02
C HIS A 95 -8.45 -5.29 11.39
N GLY A 96 -8.02 -5.85 12.53
CA GLY A 96 -6.67 -5.61 13.06
C GLY A 96 -6.56 -4.24 13.76
N GLU A 97 -5.53 -3.99 14.50
CA GLU A 97 -5.29 -2.77 15.26
C GLU A 97 -4.15 -1.98 14.62
N PRO A 98 -4.40 -0.76 14.06
CA PRO A 98 -3.36 0.01 13.42
C PRO A 98 -2.44 0.70 14.43
N LEU A 99 -1.24 1.11 13.98
CA LEU A 99 -0.20 1.74 14.78
C LEU A 99 -0.72 2.91 15.64
N TRP A 100 -1.55 3.80 15.09
CA TRP A 100 -2.08 4.94 15.84
C TRP A 100 -2.99 4.51 16.98
N GLU A 101 -3.80 3.48 16.81
CA GLU A 101 -4.61 2.90 17.87
C GLU A 101 -3.74 2.19 18.90
N THR A 102 -2.77 1.39 18.47
CA THR A 102 -1.81 0.72 19.37
C THR A 102 -1.07 1.71 20.26
N VAL A 103 -0.62 2.81 19.69
CA VAL A 103 0.09 3.88 20.43
C VAL A 103 -0.83 4.49 21.49
N VAL A 104 -2.07 4.84 21.12
CA VAL A 104 -3.04 5.42 22.06
C VAL A 104 -3.45 4.43 23.15
N ARG A 105 -3.67 3.17 22.82
CA ARG A 105 -3.96 2.09 23.79
C ARG A 105 -2.85 1.91 24.82
N ASN A 106 -1.61 2.19 24.45
CA ASN A 106 -0.45 2.16 25.36
C ASN A 106 -0.24 3.50 26.11
N GLY A 107 -1.21 4.41 26.14
CA GLY A 107 -1.16 5.67 26.89
C GLY A 107 -0.27 6.75 26.28
N LEU A 108 0.12 6.61 25.01
CA LEU A 108 0.88 7.57 24.24
C LEU A 108 -0.04 8.34 23.28
N ARG A 109 0.53 9.27 22.50
CA ARG A 109 -0.19 10.02 21.48
C ARG A 109 0.29 9.67 20.09
N ALA A 110 -0.62 9.58 19.15
CA ALA A 110 -0.35 9.40 17.74
C ALA A 110 -0.87 10.62 16.95
N GLY A 111 -0.17 10.99 15.89
CA GLY A 111 -0.62 11.96 14.89
C GLY A 111 -0.72 11.27 13.52
N THR A 112 -1.79 11.53 12.78
CA THR A 112 -1.95 11.02 11.42
C THR A 112 -2.31 12.16 10.47
N TYR A 113 -1.63 12.19 9.33
CA TYR A 113 -1.88 13.20 8.33
C TYR A 113 -2.16 12.54 6.98
N LEU A 114 -3.45 12.48 6.61
CA LEU A 114 -3.98 11.90 5.37
C LEU A 114 -3.68 10.40 5.17
N TRP A 115 -3.23 9.67 6.18
CA TRP A 115 -2.95 8.25 6.02
C TRP A 115 -4.24 7.47 5.74
N PRO A 116 -4.30 6.63 4.66
CA PRO A 116 -5.49 5.88 4.31
C PRO A 116 -6.02 5.03 5.48
N GLY A 117 -7.28 5.27 5.86
CA GLY A 117 -7.95 4.57 6.97
C GLY A 117 -7.72 5.16 8.35
N SER A 118 -6.83 6.16 8.53
CA SER A 118 -6.59 6.75 9.86
C SER A 118 -7.75 7.58 10.39
N GLU A 119 -8.69 7.98 9.54
CA GLU A 119 -9.88 8.73 9.96
C GLU A 119 -11.04 7.83 10.43
N VAL A 120 -10.89 6.51 10.35
CA VAL A 120 -11.89 5.56 10.81
C VAL A 120 -11.87 5.51 12.33
N VAL A 121 -12.99 5.87 12.93
CA VAL A 121 -13.18 5.84 14.39
C VAL A 121 -13.41 4.40 14.84
N ARG A 122 -12.51 3.88 15.68
CA ARG A 122 -12.61 2.52 16.21
C ARG A 122 -11.71 2.31 17.43
N GLY A 123 -12.11 1.37 18.29
CA GLY A 123 -11.33 1.02 19.48
C GLY A 123 -10.97 2.26 20.32
N HIS A 124 -9.69 2.44 20.57
CA HIS A 124 -9.16 3.57 21.33
C HIS A 124 -8.86 4.81 20.47
N TRP A 125 -9.05 4.73 19.16
CA TRP A 125 -8.76 5.81 18.22
C TRP A 125 -10.03 6.53 17.76
N THR A 126 -10.11 7.83 18.00
CA THR A 126 -11.25 8.67 17.67
C THR A 126 -10.96 9.70 16.56
N CYS A 127 -9.78 9.63 15.91
CA CYS A 127 -9.30 10.62 14.96
C CYS A 127 -9.46 12.05 15.53
N PRO A 128 -8.79 12.40 16.64
CA PRO A 128 -8.96 13.70 17.27
C PRO A 128 -8.52 14.83 16.33
N GLN A 129 -9.31 15.89 16.20
CA GLN A 129 -9.06 17.00 15.28
C GLN A 129 -7.65 17.62 15.44
N GLU A 130 -7.10 17.64 16.65
CA GLU A 130 -5.75 18.14 16.95
C GLU A 130 -4.63 17.25 16.36
N TYR A 131 -4.92 15.94 16.12
CA TYR A 131 -3.92 14.92 15.77
C TYR A 131 -4.22 14.14 14.49
N CYS A 132 -5.36 14.39 13.84
CA CYS A 132 -5.80 13.61 12.70
C CYS A 132 -6.31 14.51 11.57
N ALA A 133 -5.56 14.56 10.46
CA ALA A 133 -6.04 15.16 9.23
C ALA A 133 -6.65 14.07 8.32
N ARG A 134 -7.87 14.33 7.84
CA ARG A 134 -8.67 13.36 7.07
C ARG A 134 -8.29 13.37 5.60
N LEU A 135 -8.38 12.23 4.94
CA LEU A 135 -8.06 12.05 3.51
C LEU A 135 -8.93 12.93 2.60
N ALA A 136 -10.14 13.29 3.01
CA ALA A 136 -10.97 14.26 2.29
C ALA A 136 -10.29 15.63 2.06
N ASN A 137 -9.21 15.93 2.77
CA ASN A 137 -8.40 17.14 2.63
C ASN A 137 -7.15 16.92 1.75
N SER A 138 -7.14 15.93 0.87
CA SER A 138 -5.99 15.56 0.02
C SER A 138 -5.51 16.67 -0.93
N SER A 139 -6.32 17.71 -1.16
CA SER A 139 -5.92 18.92 -1.93
C SER A 139 -4.91 19.82 -1.20
N LEU A 140 -4.56 19.51 0.07
CA LEU A 140 -3.55 20.27 0.81
C LEU A 140 -2.17 20.09 0.18
N ALA A 141 -1.44 21.20 0.03
CA ALA A 141 -0.09 21.20 -0.51
C ALA A 141 0.84 20.28 0.30
N PHE A 142 1.83 19.72 -0.35
CA PHE A 142 2.77 18.80 0.30
C PHE A 142 3.60 19.50 1.37
N GLU A 143 3.93 20.77 1.16
CA GLU A 143 4.58 21.63 2.14
C GLU A 143 3.77 21.75 3.44
N ASP A 144 2.45 21.94 3.33
CA ASP A 144 1.54 22.02 4.48
C ASP A 144 1.49 20.73 5.28
N ARG A 145 1.65 19.57 4.59
CA ARG A 145 1.73 18.25 5.24
C ARG A 145 2.99 18.17 6.11
N ILE A 146 4.15 18.59 5.59
CA ILE A 146 5.41 18.62 6.34
C ILE A 146 5.35 19.64 7.49
N ASP A 147 4.83 20.84 7.24
CA ASP A 147 4.70 21.87 8.29
C ASP A 147 3.80 21.42 9.44
N SER A 148 2.79 20.61 9.15
CA SER A 148 1.93 20.01 10.17
C SER A 148 2.65 18.97 11.01
N ILE A 149 3.55 18.16 10.42
CA ILE A 149 4.44 17.27 11.17
C ILE A 149 5.33 18.08 12.11
N LEU A 150 5.95 19.16 11.61
CA LEU A 150 6.82 20.01 12.42
C LEU A 150 6.05 20.71 13.56
N LYS A 151 4.77 21.09 13.35
CA LYS A 151 3.90 21.57 14.41
C LYS A 151 3.66 20.52 15.50
N PHE A 152 3.48 19.24 15.14
CA PHE A 152 3.38 18.17 16.12
C PHE A 152 4.67 18.03 16.94
N VAL A 153 5.82 18.18 16.29
CA VAL A 153 7.14 18.13 16.95
C VAL A 153 7.32 19.29 17.94
N ASP A 154 6.79 20.47 17.63
CA ASP A 154 6.87 21.69 18.47
C ASP A 154 5.92 21.65 19.68
N MET A 155 5.00 20.70 19.75
CA MET A 155 4.09 20.59 20.89
C MET A 155 4.83 20.33 22.20
N PRO A 156 4.29 20.79 23.34
CA PRO A 156 4.80 20.43 24.65
C PRO A 156 4.95 18.91 24.80
N VAL A 157 5.99 18.45 25.52
CA VAL A 157 6.30 17.00 25.67
C VAL A 157 5.09 16.17 26.10
N SER A 158 4.20 16.74 26.94
CA SER A 158 2.97 16.07 27.40
C SER A 158 1.90 15.89 26.32
N LYS A 159 1.98 16.68 25.24
CA LYS A 159 1.03 16.65 24.12
C LYS A 159 1.66 16.10 22.84
N ARG A 160 2.99 16.05 22.73
CA ARG A 160 3.70 15.60 21.55
C ARG A 160 3.38 14.13 21.22
N PRO A 161 3.02 13.80 19.97
CA PRO A 161 2.89 12.42 19.53
C PRO A 161 4.24 11.67 19.65
N SER A 162 4.18 10.38 19.97
CA SER A 162 5.33 9.46 19.86
C SER A 162 5.39 8.76 18.50
N PHE A 163 4.29 8.81 17.76
CA PHE A 163 4.14 8.28 16.41
C PHE A 163 3.42 9.30 15.54
N ILE A 164 3.97 9.58 14.37
CA ILE A 164 3.36 10.45 13.36
C ILE A 164 3.40 9.71 12.02
N ALA A 165 2.25 9.58 11.37
CA ALA A 165 2.13 9.04 10.01
C ALA A 165 1.68 10.12 9.04
N VAL A 166 2.33 10.19 7.87
CA VAL A 166 1.96 11.10 6.78
C VAL A 166 1.94 10.36 5.45
N TYR A 167 1.03 10.76 4.58
CA TYR A 167 0.84 10.17 3.26
C TYR A 167 0.98 11.24 2.17
N PHE A 168 1.62 10.84 1.06
CA PHE A 168 1.75 11.58 -0.19
C PHE A 168 1.25 10.70 -1.34
N ASP A 169 0.35 11.24 -2.15
CA ASP A 169 -0.34 10.57 -3.26
C ASP A 169 0.45 10.58 -4.59
N ASN A 170 1.65 11.15 -4.60
CA ASN A 170 2.62 11.08 -5.68
C ASN A 170 3.86 10.27 -5.23
N PRO A 171 4.53 9.60 -6.18
CA PRO A 171 4.44 9.67 -7.66
C PRO A 171 3.37 8.78 -8.30
N ASP A 172 2.50 8.08 -7.54
CA ASP A 172 1.49 7.17 -8.09
C ASP A 172 0.57 7.88 -9.10
N HIS A 173 0.04 9.04 -8.72
CA HIS A 173 -0.84 9.82 -9.59
C HIS A 173 -0.16 10.18 -10.93
N ALA A 174 1.07 10.66 -10.90
CA ALA A 174 1.86 10.95 -12.10
C ALA A 174 2.14 9.67 -12.91
N GLY A 175 2.45 8.57 -12.22
CA GLY A 175 2.68 7.27 -12.84
C GLY A 175 1.47 6.75 -13.61
N HIS A 176 0.28 6.82 -13.02
CA HIS A 176 -0.96 6.45 -13.72
C HIS A 176 -1.24 7.32 -14.94
N ALA A 177 -1.07 8.63 -14.82
CA ALA A 177 -1.40 9.58 -15.86
C ALA A 177 -0.46 9.51 -17.08
N SER A 178 0.87 9.45 -16.82
CA SER A 178 1.89 9.63 -17.86
C SER A 178 2.82 8.42 -18.03
N GLY A 179 2.72 7.43 -17.13
CA GLY A 179 3.56 6.23 -17.12
C GLY A 179 4.82 6.39 -16.26
N PRO A 180 5.43 5.22 -15.87
CA PRO A 180 6.55 5.19 -14.93
C PRO A 180 7.86 5.77 -15.47
N ASP A 181 7.97 6.00 -16.77
CA ASP A 181 9.18 6.52 -17.42
C ASP A 181 9.03 7.96 -17.94
N SER A 182 7.94 8.63 -17.58
CA SER A 182 7.64 10.01 -17.98
C SER A 182 8.48 11.04 -17.22
N GLN A 183 8.54 12.27 -17.78
CA GLN A 183 9.15 13.41 -17.13
C GLN A 183 8.32 13.85 -15.92
N GLU A 184 6.98 13.79 -16.03
CA GLU A 184 6.05 14.14 -14.96
C GLU A 184 6.26 13.28 -13.71
N LEU A 185 6.54 11.97 -13.90
CA LEU A 185 6.89 11.10 -12.79
C LEU A 185 8.25 11.47 -12.20
N THR A 186 9.23 11.78 -13.04
CA THR A 186 10.57 12.23 -12.59
C THR A 186 10.47 13.52 -11.77
N ASP A 187 9.64 14.45 -12.21
CA ASP A 187 9.37 15.71 -11.51
C ASP A 187 8.65 15.46 -10.16
N ALA A 188 7.71 14.52 -10.13
CA ALA A 188 7.05 14.11 -8.90
C ALA A 188 8.04 13.51 -7.88
N VAL A 189 8.98 12.65 -8.33
CA VAL A 189 10.06 12.12 -7.48
C VAL A 189 10.95 13.24 -6.93
N SER A 190 11.34 14.21 -7.78
CA SER A 190 12.11 15.37 -7.36
C SER A 190 11.36 16.22 -6.31
N ASN A 191 10.04 16.36 -6.47
CA ASN A 191 9.22 17.09 -5.50
C ASN A 191 9.14 16.37 -4.15
N ILE A 192 9.02 15.05 -4.15
CA ILE A 192 9.07 14.23 -2.91
C ILE A 192 10.43 14.43 -2.21
N ASP A 193 11.53 14.42 -2.94
CA ASP A 193 12.85 14.66 -2.35
C ASP A 193 12.93 16.03 -1.67
N LYS A 194 12.35 17.08 -2.28
CA LYS A 194 12.27 18.41 -1.66
C LYS A 194 11.45 18.41 -0.37
N MET A 195 10.36 17.62 -0.32
CA MET A 195 9.55 17.50 0.91
C MET A 195 10.32 16.79 2.01
N VAL A 196 11.08 15.75 1.66
CA VAL A 196 12.01 15.11 2.60
C VAL A 196 13.03 16.10 3.11
N GLY A 197 13.64 16.92 2.22
CA GLY A 197 14.57 17.98 2.59
C GLY A 197 13.96 18.98 3.58
N ARG A 198 12.73 19.47 3.28
CA ARG A 198 12.02 20.38 4.19
C ARG A 198 11.82 19.78 5.59
N LEU A 199 11.56 18.48 5.68
CA LEU A 199 11.45 17.80 6.97
C LEU A 199 12.80 17.73 7.68
N LEU A 200 13.86 17.30 6.99
CA LEU A 200 15.20 17.18 7.54
C LEU A 200 15.70 18.53 8.07
N ASP A 201 15.61 19.59 7.26
CA ASP A 201 15.97 20.96 7.62
C ASP A 201 15.17 21.44 8.84
N GLY A 202 13.87 21.15 8.85
CA GLY A 202 12.99 21.50 9.95
C GLY A 202 13.37 20.81 11.27
N LEU A 203 13.79 19.55 11.22
CA LEU A 203 14.25 18.79 12.39
C LEU A 203 15.65 19.24 12.82
N GLU A 204 16.54 19.55 11.89
CA GLU A 204 17.88 20.07 12.16
C GLU A 204 17.84 21.45 12.82
N ALA A 205 17.01 22.35 12.31
CA ALA A 205 16.82 23.68 12.91
C ALA A 205 16.32 23.62 14.36
N ARG A 206 15.72 22.51 14.76
CA ARG A 206 15.28 22.23 16.13
C ARG A 206 16.32 21.46 16.97
N GLY A 207 17.46 21.10 16.35
CA GLY A 207 18.54 20.33 16.98
C GLY A 207 18.13 18.90 17.38
N ILE A 208 17.17 18.30 16.69
CA ILE A 208 16.60 16.97 17.04
C ILE A 208 16.66 15.95 15.90
N LEU A 209 17.26 16.26 14.76
CA LEU A 209 17.31 15.35 13.61
C LEU A 209 17.86 13.97 14.01
N ASN A 210 18.89 13.93 14.82
CA ASN A 210 19.51 12.69 15.28
C ASN A 210 18.78 12.00 16.47
N ASP A 211 17.74 12.63 17.00
CA ASP A 211 16.91 12.07 18.08
C ASP A 211 15.60 11.45 17.56
N VAL A 212 15.25 11.70 16.30
CA VAL A 212 14.00 11.26 15.67
C VAL A 212 14.26 10.04 14.77
N HIS A 213 13.32 9.11 14.74
CA HIS A 213 13.33 8.02 13.76
C HIS A 213 12.44 8.40 12.58
N ILE A 214 13.02 8.46 11.40
CA ILE A 214 12.33 8.72 10.14
C ILE A 214 12.29 7.41 9.37
N ILE A 215 11.10 6.97 8.96
CA ILE A 215 10.89 5.77 8.14
C ILE A 215 10.12 6.21 6.91
N MET A 216 10.73 6.12 5.74
CA MET A 216 10.10 6.37 4.45
C MET A 216 9.78 5.04 3.80
N VAL A 217 8.52 4.84 3.45
CA VAL A 217 8.00 3.65 2.78
C VAL A 217 7.18 4.02 1.56
N SER A 218 6.94 3.05 0.71
CA SER A 218 5.89 3.07 -0.29
C SER A 218 5.05 1.80 -0.18
N ASP A 219 3.89 1.82 -0.74
CA ASP A 219 2.91 0.75 -0.70
C ASP A 219 3.08 -0.25 -1.85
N HIS A 220 3.47 0.20 -3.05
CA HIS A 220 3.72 -0.63 -4.23
C HIS A 220 4.62 0.08 -5.25
N GLY A 221 4.95 -0.65 -6.32
CA GLY A 221 5.60 -0.10 -7.49
C GLY A 221 4.63 0.22 -8.63
N MET A 222 5.14 0.31 -9.86
CA MET A 222 4.40 0.72 -11.05
C MET A 222 5.05 0.13 -12.30
N VAL A 223 4.21 -0.23 -13.31
CA VAL A 223 4.69 -0.64 -14.65
C VAL A 223 3.90 0.08 -15.73
N THR A 224 4.49 0.19 -16.91
CA THR A 224 3.77 0.68 -18.10
C THR A 224 2.71 -0.34 -18.52
N SER A 225 1.49 0.13 -18.77
CA SER A 225 0.41 -0.62 -19.38
C SER A 225 -0.17 0.17 -20.55
N CYS A 226 -0.39 -0.50 -21.67
CA CYS A 226 -0.91 0.08 -22.91
C CYS A 226 -2.05 -0.78 -23.43
N GLU A 227 -2.90 -0.20 -24.29
CA GLU A 227 -4.05 -0.88 -24.91
C GLU A 227 -3.64 -2.18 -25.66
N SER A 228 -2.45 -2.21 -26.27
CA SER A 228 -1.93 -3.42 -26.95
C SER A 228 -1.73 -4.61 -26.02
N LYS A 229 -1.70 -4.39 -24.70
CA LYS A 229 -1.53 -5.41 -23.66
C LYS A 229 -2.82 -5.66 -22.85
N VAL A 230 -3.97 -5.25 -23.38
CA VAL A 230 -5.26 -5.52 -22.73
C VAL A 230 -5.78 -6.91 -23.10
N ILE A 231 -6.38 -7.58 -22.12
CA ILE A 231 -7.09 -8.83 -22.26
C ILE A 231 -8.58 -8.51 -22.05
N TYR A 232 -9.40 -8.77 -23.08
CA TYR A 232 -10.83 -8.49 -23.02
C TYR A 232 -11.60 -9.74 -22.62
N LEU A 233 -12.34 -9.67 -21.52
CA LEU A 233 -13.12 -10.81 -21.01
C LEU A 233 -14.34 -11.11 -21.88
N GLU A 234 -14.85 -10.16 -22.64
CA GLU A 234 -15.90 -10.40 -23.65
C GLU A 234 -15.48 -11.41 -24.71
N ASP A 235 -14.18 -11.54 -25.00
CA ASP A 235 -13.65 -12.50 -25.97
C ASP A 235 -13.76 -13.95 -25.49
N LEU A 236 -14.06 -14.18 -24.21
CA LEU A 236 -14.33 -15.50 -23.65
C LEU A 236 -15.72 -16.05 -24.01
N ALA A 237 -16.60 -15.27 -24.61
CA ALA A 237 -17.99 -15.66 -24.95
C ALA A 237 -18.15 -17.01 -25.66
N PRO A 238 -17.22 -17.49 -26.54
CA PRO A 238 -17.31 -18.83 -27.15
C PRO A 238 -17.18 -19.98 -26.15
N TRP A 239 -16.52 -19.79 -25.00
CA TRP A 239 -16.29 -20.81 -23.96
C TRP A 239 -17.21 -20.63 -22.77
N ILE A 240 -17.38 -19.39 -22.34
CA ILE A 240 -18.24 -19.02 -21.21
C ILE A 240 -18.65 -17.56 -21.33
N ARG A 241 -19.90 -17.28 -20.99
CA ARG A 241 -20.41 -15.92 -20.80
C ARG A 241 -20.58 -15.69 -19.29
N ILE A 242 -19.92 -14.67 -18.79
CA ILE A 242 -19.95 -14.28 -17.38
C ILE A 242 -20.61 -12.93 -17.29
N PRO A 243 -21.73 -12.79 -16.55
CA PRO A 243 -22.38 -11.50 -16.33
C PRO A 243 -21.43 -10.49 -15.67
N ASP A 244 -21.48 -9.24 -16.07
CA ASP A 244 -20.61 -8.17 -15.58
C ASP A 244 -20.76 -7.95 -14.07
N GLU A 245 -21.95 -8.15 -13.52
CA GLU A 245 -22.25 -8.04 -12.11
C GLU A 245 -21.58 -9.10 -11.22
N TRP A 246 -20.99 -10.16 -11.82
CA TRP A 246 -20.21 -11.15 -11.07
C TRP A 246 -18.78 -10.71 -10.84
N TYR A 247 -18.29 -9.71 -11.59
CA TYR A 247 -16.97 -9.16 -11.40
C TYR A 247 -16.98 -8.14 -10.26
N ASP A 248 -16.17 -8.40 -9.24
CA ASP A 248 -15.99 -7.46 -8.15
C ASP A 248 -14.98 -6.38 -8.51
N TRP A 249 -13.85 -6.78 -9.12
CA TRP A 249 -12.93 -5.86 -9.79
C TRP A 249 -12.17 -6.56 -10.93
N VAL A 250 -11.65 -5.75 -11.85
CA VAL A 250 -10.79 -6.16 -12.98
C VAL A 250 -9.61 -5.20 -13.12
N GLY A 251 -8.51 -5.69 -13.66
CA GLY A 251 -7.27 -4.93 -13.84
C GLY A 251 -6.05 -5.86 -13.90
N ALA A 252 -5.08 -5.69 -13.02
CA ALA A 252 -3.98 -6.65 -12.82
C ALA A 252 -4.47 -7.97 -12.19
N VAL A 253 -5.56 -7.86 -11.43
CA VAL A 253 -6.27 -8.99 -10.83
C VAL A 253 -7.71 -8.95 -11.32
N VAL A 254 -8.26 -10.13 -11.60
CA VAL A 254 -9.69 -10.34 -11.85
C VAL A 254 -10.28 -11.03 -10.64
N ALA A 255 -11.34 -10.49 -10.09
CA ALA A 255 -12.02 -11.09 -8.95
C ALA A 255 -13.50 -11.29 -9.27
N LEU A 256 -13.94 -12.54 -9.21
CA LEU A 256 -15.28 -12.99 -9.53
C LEU A 256 -15.99 -13.61 -8.33
N ARG A 257 -17.26 -13.25 -8.20
CA ARG A 257 -18.18 -13.83 -7.24
C ARG A 257 -19.48 -14.26 -7.93
N PRO A 258 -19.53 -15.48 -8.50
CA PRO A 258 -20.77 -16.00 -9.03
C PRO A 258 -21.79 -16.18 -7.88
N PRO A 259 -23.10 -16.09 -8.15
CA PRO A 259 -24.13 -16.40 -7.18
C PRO A 259 -24.05 -17.84 -6.66
N ARG A 260 -24.70 -18.09 -5.50
CA ARG A 260 -24.76 -19.45 -4.94
C ARG A 260 -25.41 -20.41 -5.92
N GLY A 261 -24.83 -21.61 -6.06
CA GLY A 261 -25.30 -22.67 -6.95
C GLY A 261 -24.55 -22.77 -8.28
N PHE A 262 -23.71 -21.81 -8.61
CA PHE A 262 -22.80 -21.91 -9.75
C PHE A 262 -21.52 -22.68 -9.38
N ASP A 263 -21.08 -23.53 -10.30
CA ASP A 263 -19.84 -24.31 -10.14
C ASP A 263 -18.61 -23.45 -10.48
N ALA A 264 -17.93 -22.95 -9.45
CA ALA A 264 -16.71 -22.17 -9.60
C ALA A 264 -15.60 -22.93 -10.34
N LYS A 265 -15.48 -24.26 -10.14
CA LYS A 265 -14.49 -25.10 -10.85
C LYS A 265 -14.76 -25.13 -12.34
N HIS A 266 -16.03 -25.26 -12.71
CA HIS A 266 -16.44 -25.21 -14.13
C HIS A 266 -16.12 -23.85 -14.75
N ILE A 267 -16.39 -22.75 -14.04
CA ILE A 267 -16.09 -21.38 -14.52
C ILE A 267 -14.58 -21.24 -14.75
N VAL A 268 -13.75 -21.56 -13.76
CA VAL A 268 -12.28 -21.49 -13.86
C VAL A 268 -11.76 -22.31 -15.04
N LYS A 269 -12.26 -23.56 -15.19
CA LYS A 269 -11.88 -24.43 -16.30
C LYS A 269 -12.20 -23.79 -17.65
N LYS A 270 -13.44 -23.29 -17.82
CA LYS A 270 -13.88 -22.68 -19.09
C LYS A 270 -13.17 -21.38 -19.43
N MET A 271 -12.91 -20.54 -18.44
CA MET A 271 -12.10 -19.34 -18.64
C MET A 271 -10.70 -19.71 -19.12
N ASN A 272 -10.00 -20.63 -18.44
CA ASN A 272 -8.64 -21.03 -18.83
C ASN A 272 -8.61 -21.75 -20.19
N GLU A 273 -9.62 -22.55 -20.56
CA GLU A 273 -9.74 -23.13 -21.91
C GLU A 273 -9.78 -22.04 -22.98
N GLY A 274 -10.57 -20.97 -22.77
CA GLY A 274 -10.65 -19.84 -23.67
C GLY A 274 -9.34 -19.04 -23.74
N LEU A 275 -8.77 -18.71 -22.59
CA LEU A 275 -7.52 -17.95 -22.49
C LEU A 275 -6.34 -18.63 -23.17
N GLN A 276 -6.28 -19.97 -23.09
CA GLN A 276 -5.22 -20.79 -23.69
C GLN A 276 -5.48 -21.20 -25.13
N SER A 277 -6.63 -20.87 -25.70
CA SER A 277 -7.05 -21.31 -27.03
C SER A 277 -6.27 -20.65 -28.18
N GLY A 278 -5.54 -19.56 -27.91
CA GLY A 278 -4.91 -18.70 -28.93
C GLY A 278 -5.89 -17.78 -29.66
N ARG A 279 -7.19 -17.81 -29.34
CA ARG A 279 -8.24 -16.97 -29.97
C ARG A 279 -8.56 -15.71 -29.15
N VAL A 280 -8.26 -15.71 -27.85
CA VAL A 280 -8.39 -14.53 -26.99
C VAL A 280 -7.07 -13.76 -27.07
N ASN A 281 -7.14 -12.52 -27.54
CA ASN A 281 -5.94 -11.69 -27.65
C ASN A 281 -5.29 -11.52 -26.28
N ASN A 282 -3.98 -11.77 -26.19
CA ASN A 282 -3.20 -11.75 -24.95
C ASN A 282 -3.66 -12.76 -23.88
N GLY A 283 -4.57 -13.68 -24.17
CA GLY A 283 -5.15 -14.60 -23.20
C GLY A 283 -4.14 -15.41 -22.41
N GLN A 284 -3.00 -15.80 -23.05
CA GLN A 284 -1.91 -16.54 -22.39
C GLN A 284 -1.29 -15.78 -21.20
N PHE A 285 -1.52 -14.48 -21.07
CA PHE A 285 -1.01 -13.64 -19.99
C PHE A 285 -2.00 -13.46 -18.83
N LEU A 286 -3.12 -14.18 -18.82
CA LEU A 286 -4.04 -14.26 -17.71
C LEU A 286 -4.23 -15.73 -17.29
N LYS A 287 -4.09 -16.01 -16.01
CA LYS A 287 -4.39 -17.31 -15.44
C LYS A 287 -5.41 -17.19 -14.32
N VAL A 288 -6.47 -17.98 -14.39
CA VAL A 288 -7.57 -17.96 -13.43
C VAL A 288 -7.48 -19.16 -12.49
N PHE A 289 -7.73 -18.91 -11.20
CA PHE A 289 -7.62 -19.87 -10.11
C PHE A 289 -8.91 -19.87 -9.28
N LEU A 290 -9.18 -20.98 -8.61
CA LEU A 290 -9.97 -20.91 -7.39
C LEU A 290 -9.14 -20.19 -6.31
N LYS A 291 -9.80 -19.49 -5.39
CA LYS A 291 -9.11 -18.78 -4.32
C LYS A 291 -8.20 -19.69 -3.49
N GLU A 292 -8.66 -20.90 -3.20
CA GLU A 292 -7.91 -21.92 -2.47
C GLU A 292 -6.68 -22.46 -3.21
N ASP A 293 -6.65 -22.35 -4.54
CA ASP A 293 -5.53 -22.80 -5.39
C ASP A 293 -4.49 -21.71 -5.66
N LEU A 294 -4.69 -20.50 -5.09
CA LEU A 294 -3.69 -19.45 -5.20
C LEU A 294 -2.38 -19.84 -4.52
N PRO A 295 -1.22 -19.39 -5.05
CA PRO A 295 0.06 -19.61 -4.38
C PRO A 295 0.03 -19.14 -2.92
N GLU A 296 0.43 -20.04 -1.99
CA GLU A 296 0.40 -19.79 -0.54
C GLU A 296 1.15 -18.51 -0.14
N ARG A 297 2.27 -18.22 -0.82
CA ARG A 297 3.09 -17.01 -0.61
C ARG A 297 2.34 -15.68 -0.77
N LEU A 298 1.18 -15.68 -1.46
CA LEU A 298 0.34 -14.49 -1.62
C LEU A 298 -0.47 -14.17 -0.35
N HIS A 299 -0.59 -15.12 0.58
CA HIS A 299 -1.35 -14.98 1.84
C HIS A 299 -2.78 -14.46 1.62
N PHE A 300 -3.44 -14.86 0.51
CA PHE A 300 -4.73 -14.31 0.09
C PHE A 300 -5.87 -15.34 0.08
N SER A 301 -5.56 -16.62 0.15
CA SER A 301 -6.56 -17.72 0.11
C SER A 301 -7.50 -17.74 1.32
N HIS A 302 -7.10 -17.13 2.44
CA HIS A 302 -7.91 -16.97 3.64
C HIS A 302 -8.70 -15.65 3.62
N GLY A 303 -9.60 -15.48 4.58
CA GLY A 303 -10.33 -14.23 4.77
C GLY A 303 -11.76 -14.23 4.23
N LYS A 304 -12.61 -13.41 4.89
CA LYS A 304 -14.07 -13.33 4.66
C LYS A 304 -14.40 -12.70 3.32
N PHE A 305 -13.69 -11.65 2.92
CA PHE A 305 -14.06 -10.81 1.80
C PHE A 305 -13.54 -11.32 0.44
N GLY A 306 -12.55 -12.21 0.41
CA GLY A 306 -11.98 -12.73 -0.83
C GLY A 306 -12.99 -13.44 -1.73
N GLN A 307 -12.92 -13.15 -3.04
CA GLN A 307 -13.78 -13.75 -4.05
C GLN A 307 -13.34 -15.19 -4.33
N PRO A 308 -14.29 -16.11 -4.66
CA PRO A 308 -13.99 -17.53 -4.86
C PRO A 308 -13.13 -17.79 -6.12
N ILE A 309 -13.13 -16.87 -7.09
CA ILE A 309 -12.38 -17.00 -8.34
C ILE A 309 -11.49 -15.79 -8.51
N ILE A 310 -10.21 -16.01 -8.72
CA ILE A 310 -9.18 -14.97 -8.88
C ILE A 310 -8.37 -15.22 -10.14
N GLY A 311 -8.31 -14.23 -11.02
CA GLY A 311 -7.40 -14.22 -12.16
C GLY A 311 -6.19 -13.33 -11.90
N LEU A 312 -5.01 -13.81 -12.24
CA LEU A 312 -3.75 -13.08 -12.14
C LEU A 312 -3.22 -12.76 -13.53
N ALA A 313 -3.15 -11.48 -13.87
CA ALA A 313 -2.52 -11.04 -15.11
C ALA A 313 -0.99 -11.00 -14.94
N SER A 314 -0.28 -11.31 -16.02
CA SER A 314 1.16 -11.10 -16.10
C SER A 314 1.47 -9.60 -16.09
N GLU A 315 2.66 -9.25 -15.62
CA GLU A 315 3.15 -7.88 -15.54
C GLU A 315 2.92 -7.09 -16.84
N SER A 316 2.46 -5.86 -16.73
CA SER A 316 2.08 -4.95 -17.84
C SER A 316 0.79 -5.31 -18.59
N TYR A 317 0.21 -6.48 -18.38
CA TYR A 317 -1.08 -6.83 -18.97
C TYR A 317 -2.22 -6.44 -18.03
N THR A 318 -3.26 -5.83 -18.59
CA THR A 318 -4.46 -5.45 -17.83
C THR A 318 -5.68 -6.14 -18.38
N VAL A 319 -6.65 -6.41 -17.53
CA VAL A 319 -7.90 -7.05 -17.92
C VAL A 319 -9.01 -6.02 -17.90
N LYS A 320 -9.83 -6.00 -18.95
CA LYS A 320 -11.05 -5.19 -19.05
C LYS A 320 -12.25 -6.08 -19.40
N LEU A 321 -13.46 -5.66 -19.00
CA LEU A 321 -14.68 -6.40 -19.32
C LEU A 321 -14.93 -6.39 -20.83
N GLY A 322 -14.93 -5.21 -21.45
CA GLY A 322 -15.14 -5.00 -22.87
C GLY A 322 -14.27 -3.87 -23.43
N ARG A 323 -14.35 -3.67 -24.74
CA ARG A 323 -13.55 -2.67 -25.44
C ARG A 323 -14.03 -1.26 -25.14
N SER A 324 -13.08 -0.34 -24.99
CA SER A 324 -13.32 1.09 -24.85
C SER A 324 -12.54 1.87 -25.90
N THR A 325 -12.96 3.09 -26.16
CA THR A 325 -12.33 3.98 -27.16
C THR A 325 -11.05 4.67 -26.69
N ASN A 326 -10.70 4.56 -25.42
CA ASN A 326 -9.50 5.19 -24.85
C ASN A 326 -8.28 4.27 -25.01
N SER A 327 -7.32 4.70 -25.81
CA SER A 327 -6.10 3.95 -26.18
C SER A 327 -4.82 4.62 -25.67
N SER A 328 -4.80 5.14 -24.44
CA SER A 328 -3.59 5.74 -23.87
C SER A 328 -2.72 4.70 -23.15
N CYS A 329 -1.39 4.86 -23.24
CA CYS A 329 -0.46 4.21 -22.32
C CYS A 329 -0.37 5.03 -21.04
N GLY A 330 -0.27 4.33 -19.91
CA GLY A 330 -0.09 4.93 -18.59
C GLY A 330 0.61 3.95 -17.65
N GLY A 331 0.62 4.23 -16.36
CA GLY A 331 1.10 3.30 -15.34
C GLY A 331 -0.02 2.44 -14.77
N PHE A 332 0.34 1.23 -14.36
CA PHE A 332 -0.55 0.32 -13.67
C PHE A 332 0.19 -0.51 -12.62
N HIS A 333 -0.53 -0.96 -11.62
CA HIS A 333 -0.03 -1.80 -10.52
C HIS A 333 -1.12 -2.76 -10.04
N GLY A 334 -0.85 -3.55 -8.99
CA GLY A 334 -1.82 -4.53 -8.49
C GLY A 334 -1.43 -5.97 -8.81
N TYR A 335 -0.31 -6.18 -9.51
CA TYR A 335 0.18 -7.49 -9.93
C TYR A 335 0.68 -8.34 -8.77
N ASP A 336 1.10 -9.55 -9.10
CA ASP A 336 1.79 -10.44 -8.18
C ASP A 336 3.00 -9.73 -7.53
N ASN A 337 3.12 -9.81 -6.22
CA ASN A 337 4.19 -9.18 -5.45
C ASN A 337 5.57 -9.83 -5.64
N ALA A 338 5.65 -10.92 -6.39
CA ALA A 338 6.93 -11.51 -6.82
C ALA A 338 7.63 -10.68 -7.90
N TYR A 339 6.89 -9.86 -8.67
CA TYR A 339 7.51 -8.99 -9.67
C TYR A 339 8.35 -7.89 -9.01
N SER A 340 9.58 -7.73 -9.50
CA SER A 340 10.49 -6.69 -9.02
C SER A 340 9.97 -5.27 -9.27
N SER A 341 9.15 -5.10 -10.30
CA SER A 341 8.49 -3.84 -10.61
C SER A 341 7.45 -3.39 -9.58
N MET A 342 6.94 -4.33 -8.78
CA MET A 342 6.04 -4.05 -7.67
C MET A 342 6.77 -3.74 -6.37
N ARG A 343 8.11 -3.90 -6.32
CA ARG A 343 8.91 -3.55 -5.14
C ARG A 343 8.77 -2.08 -4.81
N SER A 344 8.52 -1.82 -3.55
CA SER A 344 8.41 -0.49 -2.95
C SER A 344 9.69 -0.12 -2.19
N VAL A 345 9.80 1.12 -1.72
CA VAL A 345 10.96 1.54 -0.94
C VAL A 345 10.78 1.32 0.55
N PHE A 346 11.88 1.10 1.24
CA PHE A 346 12.05 1.25 2.68
C PHE A 346 13.40 1.91 2.93
N PHE A 347 13.37 3.14 3.43
CA PHE A 347 14.53 3.88 3.89
C PHE A 347 14.26 4.35 5.31
N ALA A 348 15.20 4.17 6.20
CA ALA A 348 15.01 4.52 7.60
C ALA A 348 16.26 5.13 8.21
N HIS A 349 16.09 6.23 8.95
CA HIS A 349 17.15 6.95 9.66
C HIS A 349 16.73 7.20 11.10
N GLY A 350 17.70 7.23 12.00
CA GLY A 350 17.50 7.59 13.42
C GLY A 350 18.36 6.77 14.37
N PRO A 351 18.29 7.04 15.69
CA PRO A 351 19.23 6.53 16.66
C PRO A 351 19.36 4.99 16.72
N ARG A 352 18.30 4.28 16.35
CA ARG A 352 18.27 2.81 16.39
C ARG A 352 18.49 2.14 15.02
N PHE A 353 18.71 2.90 13.95
CA PHE A 353 18.97 2.34 12.64
C PHE A 353 20.47 2.37 12.34
N PRO A 354 21.13 1.21 12.22
CA PRO A 354 22.54 1.16 11.79
C PRO A 354 22.65 1.49 10.30
N LYS A 355 23.81 2.03 9.89
CA LYS A 355 24.08 2.28 8.45
C LYS A 355 24.32 0.95 7.73
N ARG A 356 23.29 0.39 7.09
CA ARG A 356 23.40 -0.85 6.33
C ARG A 356 22.26 -1.07 5.35
N LYS A 357 22.52 -1.93 4.37
CA LYS A 357 21.49 -2.54 3.53
C LYS A 357 21.02 -3.86 4.15
N VAL A 358 19.71 -4.09 4.08
CA VAL A 358 19.09 -5.35 4.49
C VAL A 358 18.41 -6.00 3.28
N ALA A 359 18.28 -7.31 3.28
CA ALA A 359 17.52 -8.01 2.23
C ALA A 359 16.07 -7.56 2.19
N SER A 360 15.42 -7.71 1.03
CA SER A 360 13.99 -7.43 0.87
C SER A 360 13.16 -8.20 1.90
N PHE A 361 12.17 -7.54 2.48
CA PHE A 361 11.27 -8.10 3.48
C PHE A 361 9.82 -7.64 3.23
N PRO A 362 8.81 -8.39 3.70
CA PRO A 362 7.40 -8.02 3.56
C PRO A 362 7.05 -6.76 4.37
N ASN A 363 6.20 -5.91 3.82
CA ASN A 363 5.81 -4.64 4.47
C ASN A 363 5.03 -4.82 5.79
N VAL A 364 4.52 -6.01 6.08
CA VAL A 364 3.91 -6.36 7.38
C VAL A 364 4.90 -6.26 8.56
N GLU A 365 6.20 -6.29 8.30
CA GLU A 365 7.24 -6.14 9.33
C GLU A 365 7.33 -4.72 9.91
N ILE A 366 6.85 -3.70 9.18
CA ILE A 366 6.93 -2.28 9.59
C ILE A 366 6.25 -2.04 10.94
N TYR A 367 5.12 -2.67 11.18
CA TYR A 367 4.39 -2.57 12.44
C TYR A 367 5.26 -2.93 13.65
N ASN A 368 5.95 -4.07 13.59
CA ASN A 368 6.81 -4.54 14.67
C ASN A 368 8.09 -3.70 14.84
N ILE A 369 8.65 -3.17 13.74
CA ILE A 369 9.78 -2.23 13.79
C ILE A 369 9.38 -1.00 14.61
N ILE A 370 8.25 -0.37 14.28
CA ILE A 370 7.79 0.86 14.93
C ILE A 370 7.43 0.63 16.40
N THR A 371 6.67 -0.43 16.72
CA THR A 371 6.31 -0.75 18.12
C THR A 371 7.53 -1.06 18.97
N THR A 372 8.55 -1.70 18.37
CA THR A 372 9.85 -1.99 19.04
C THR A 372 10.64 -0.71 19.30
N ILE A 373 10.68 0.24 18.36
CA ILE A 373 11.33 1.54 18.55
C ILE A 373 10.68 2.32 19.69
N ILE A 374 9.35 2.39 19.70
CA ILE A 374 8.57 3.13 20.71
C ILE A 374 8.62 2.42 22.07
N GLY A 375 8.90 1.13 22.09
CA GLY A 375 8.95 0.31 23.31
C GLY A 375 7.57 -0.03 23.86
N ILE A 376 6.60 -0.27 22.99
CA ILE A 376 5.21 -0.61 23.35
C ILE A 376 4.85 -2.03 22.91
N ARG A 377 3.84 -2.59 23.56
CA ARG A 377 3.30 -3.89 23.15
C ARG A 377 2.37 -3.73 21.96
N GLY A 378 2.75 -4.30 20.83
CA GLY A 378 1.92 -4.39 19.61
C GLY A 378 0.73 -5.34 19.79
N ALA A 379 -0.25 -5.23 18.89
CA ALA A 379 -1.32 -6.22 18.73
C ALA A 379 -0.79 -7.48 18.00
N PRO A 380 -1.50 -8.62 18.06
CA PRO A 380 -1.19 -9.79 17.26
C PRO A 380 -1.17 -9.44 15.77
N ASN A 381 -0.13 -9.87 15.06
CA ASN A 381 0.07 -9.55 13.65
C ASN A 381 0.84 -10.67 12.92
N ASN A 382 1.06 -10.52 11.62
CA ASN A 382 1.75 -11.51 10.79
C ASN A 382 3.26 -11.25 10.65
N GLY A 383 3.76 -10.09 11.08
CA GLY A 383 5.20 -9.79 11.14
C GLY A 383 5.89 -10.50 12.29
N THR A 384 7.22 -10.44 12.32
CA THR A 384 8.05 -11.14 13.29
C THR A 384 8.83 -10.18 14.19
N LEU A 385 8.75 -10.38 15.50
CA LEU A 385 9.52 -9.57 16.47
C LEU A 385 11.04 -9.79 16.36
N SER A 386 11.48 -10.97 15.91
CA SER A 386 12.90 -11.24 15.65
C SER A 386 13.43 -10.33 14.57
N PHE A 387 12.72 -10.21 13.43
CA PHE A 387 13.12 -9.29 12.35
C PHE A 387 13.23 -7.84 12.84
N ALA A 388 12.23 -7.38 13.60
CA ALA A 388 12.26 -6.01 14.13
C ALA A 388 13.46 -5.77 15.08
N ARG A 389 13.91 -6.79 15.84
CA ARG A 389 15.11 -6.69 16.67
C ARG A 389 16.39 -6.75 15.84
N ASP A 390 16.40 -7.56 14.79
CA ASP A 390 17.59 -7.74 13.96
C ASP A 390 17.88 -6.51 13.09
N ILE A 391 16.84 -5.77 12.66
CA ILE A 391 17.01 -4.56 11.84
C ILE A 391 17.44 -3.35 12.66
N LEU A 392 17.23 -3.36 13.95
CA LEU A 392 17.56 -2.28 14.91
C LEU A 392 18.85 -2.58 15.70
N ILE A 393 19.41 -1.53 16.33
CA ILE A 393 20.51 -1.63 17.31
C ILE A 393 20.04 -1.22 18.71
#